data_643ee6fb185b34a42dcfb5201accf0c4
#
_entry.id   643ee6fb185b34a42dcfb5201accf0c4
#
_cell.length_a   1.000
_cell.length_b   1.000
_cell.length_c   1.000
_cell.angle_alpha   90.00
_cell.angle_beta   90.00
_cell.angle_gamma   90.00
#
_symmetry.space_group_name_H-M   'P 1'
#
loop_
_entity.id
_entity.type
_entity.pdbx_description
1 polymer ?
#
loop_
_entity_poly.entity_id
_entity_poly.type
_entity_poly.pdbx_seq_one_letter_code
_entity_poly.pdbx_strand_id
1 'polypeptide(L)'
;MKEIIKQIKDFNQNVSFESLGKFVESIDFNNINYRKDIVIPDTVGDYGRNILELNPFECVLINWPPGVESSVHHHQGLFGYVLVLEGELDNISYKEENNDLIEFKSEKYITKGIMPEEDGVIHKLANRNFKKRAITLHFYYPAIESFQGMRIFNLESGSIGILSEHAKTAKWNNNKQHFKEIKQNAFKYISIDELNNDKSHLIQNIFPKPDSDMINSMNSSYFSEQAQKYDFSDFNLPSRKAYIYTVDELISKDLSKNKTTKHLDIAIGTGRRALRIKELSGLEYDIVGVEISEEMCKIANSRGIRTYHQDWANNDSHIGEMFDSATFLYAFGHIANRKNRVKSLKKINSYLHEGCPLYLDLFSLNNINEWGPLTVKAFEENNLEKHGYERGDVFYKKRGFNELAFLHYFEFNEINTLLEDTGFEIEWVKNIGYSKNPGQIVDSENEGNYLVKAIKTKSS
;
A
#
# COMPACT_ATOMS: atom_id res chain seq x y z
N MET A 1 23.92 1.94 -19.39
CA MET A 1 24.88 1.02 -18.71
C MET A 1 26.33 1.50 -18.73
N LYS A 2 26.88 2.00 -19.84
CA LYS A 2 28.31 2.39 -19.92
C LYS A 2 28.75 3.38 -18.82
N GLU A 3 27.88 4.35 -18.48
CA GLU A 3 28.18 5.35 -17.43
C GLU A 3 28.23 4.69 -16.03
N ILE A 4 27.29 3.82 -15.72
CA ILE A 4 27.30 3.09 -14.43
C ILE A 4 28.55 2.21 -14.31
N ILE A 5 28.90 1.47 -15.37
CA ILE A 5 30.11 0.64 -15.39
C ILE A 5 31.37 1.50 -15.16
N LYS A 6 31.42 2.71 -15.75
CA LYS A 6 32.51 3.65 -15.50
C LYS A 6 32.55 4.10 -14.06
N GLN A 7 31.41 4.51 -13.49
CA GLN A 7 31.30 4.91 -12.08
C GLN A 7 31.71 3.78 -11.12
N ILE A 8 31.38 2.51 -11.44
CA ILE A 8 31.81 1.34 -10.66
C ILE A 8 33.34 1.23 -10.72
N LYS A 9 33.96 1.35 -11.89
CA LYS A 9 35.44 1.28 -12.07
C LYS A 9 36.17 2.44 -11.39
N ASP A 10 35.55 3.60 -11.31
CA ASP A 10 36.07 4.79 -10.64
C ASP A 10 35.80 4.76 -9.11
N PHE A 11 35.11 3.74 -8.59
CA PHE A 11 34.87 3.60 -7.16
C PHE A 11 36.15 3.28 -6.40
N ASN A 12 36.61 4.22 -5.59
CA ASN A 12 37.94 4.20 -4.94
C ASN A 12 37.88 4.09 -3.41
N GLN A 13 36.72 3.76 -2.86
CA GLN A 13 36.50 3.56 -1.43
C GLN A 13 36.53 2.08 -1.07
N ASN A 14 36.76 1.76 0.22
CA ASN A 14 36.51 0.40 0.70
C ASN A 14 35.03 0.05 0.53
N VAL A 15 34.75 -1.12 -0.05
CA VAL A 15 33.42 -1.60 -0.24
C VAL A 15 32.84 -2.07 1.10
N SER A 16 31.86 -1.35 1.60
CA SER A 16 31.07 -1.70 2.78
C SER A 16 29.59 -1.56 2.42
N PHE A 17 28.70 -2.12 3.25
CA PHE A 17 27.27 -1.98 3.05
C PHE A 17 26.87 -0.50 2.91
N GLU A 18 27.36 0.37 3.80
CA GLU A 18 27.07 1.80 3.76
C GLU A 18 27.61 2.51 2.51
N SER A 19 28.90 2.24 2.14
CA SER A 19 29.50 2.89 0.96
C SER A 19 28.87 2.42 -0.35
N LEU A 20 28.47 1.15 -0.45
CA LEU A 20 27.74 0.62 -1.59
C LEU A 20 26.32 1.21 -1.68
N GLY A 21 25.63 1.37 -0.55
CA GLY A 21 24.32 2.01 -0.51
C GLY A 21 24.36 3.46 -1.00
N LYS A 22 25.33 4.26 -0.51
CA LYS A 22 25.55 5.64 -1.00
C LYS A 22 25.85 5.69 -2.49
N PHE A 23 26.61 4.73 -3.00
CA PHE A 23 26.87 4.62 -4.44
C PHE A 23 25.58 4.38 -5.21
N VAL A 24 24.75 3.41 -4.80
CA VAL A 24 23.49 3.08 -5.49
C VAL A 24 22.50 4.26 -5.43
N GLU A 25 22.41 4.95 -4.29
CA GLU A 25 21.59 6.16 -4.13
C GLU A 25 22.05 7.33 -5.02
N SER A 26 23.34 7.38 -5.36
CA SER A 26 23.91 8.43 -6.22
C SER A 26 23.66 8.22 -7.73
N ILE A 27 23.14 7.06 -8.12
CA ILE A 27 22.91 6.73 -9.52
C ILE A 27 21.81 7.61 -10.12
N ASP A 28 22.12 8.34 -11.18
CA ASP A 28 21.12 9.09 -11.93
C ASP A 28 20.23 8.16 -12.74
N PHE A 29 19.09 7.83 -12.18
CA PHE A 29 18.09 6.94 -12.76
C PHE A 29 17.69 7.35 -14.19
N ASN A 30 17.58 8.65 -14.47
CA ASN A 30 17.07 9.15 -15.75
C ASN A 30 18.04 8.90 -16.93
N ASN A 31 19.32 8.67 -16.62
CA ASN A 31 20.37 8.43 -17.60
C ASN A 31 20.72 6.95 -17.82
N ILE A 32 19.96 6.02 -17.22
CA ILE A 32 20.19 4.58 -17.35
C ILE A 32 19.60 4.04 -18.65
N ASN A 33 20.45 3.72 -19.62
CA ASN A 33 20.03 3.02 -20.84
C ASN A 33 20.39 1.53 -20.77
N TYR A 34 19.42 0.70 -20.38
CA TYR A 34 19.61 -0.75 -20.12
C TYR A 34 18.97 -1.65 -21.17
N ARG A 35 18.08 -1.12 -22.05
CA ARG A 35 17.22 -1.94 -22.92
C ARG A 35 17.98 -2.94 -23.82
N LYS A 36 19.13 -2.55 -24.32
CA LYS A 36 19.98 -3.42 -25.19
C LYS A 36 20.78 -4.46 -24.39
N ASP A 37 20.89 -4.30 -23.09
CA ASP A 37 21.64 -5.19 -22.21
C ASP A 37 20.74 -6.22 -21.54
N ILE A 38 19.42 -6.20 -21.85
CA ILE A 38 18.45 -7.17 -21.32
C ILE A 38 18.68 -8.53 -21.93
N VAL A 39 18.84 -9.55 -21.07
CA VAL A 39 18.88 -10.96 -21.47
C VAL A 39 17.49 -11.57 -21.31
N ILE A 40 17.02 -12.24 -22.37
CA ILE A 40 15.80 -13.05 -22.32
C ILE A 40 16.20 -14.45 -21.89
N PRO A 41 15.57 -15.04 -20.86
CA PRO A 41 15.91 -16.39 -20.43
C PRO A 41 15.53 -17.43 -21.50
N ASP A 42 16.38 -18.44 -21.66
CA ASP A 42 16.17 -19.54 -22.61
C ASP A 42 15.07 -20.51 -22.14
N THR A 43 14.77 -20.52 -20.85
CA THR A 43 13.79 -21.43 -20.23
C THR A 43 12.58 -20.65 -19.72
N VAL A 44 11.39 -21.09 -20.08
CA VAL A 44 10.13 -20.52 -19.57
C VAL A 44 10.09 -20.66 -18.05
N GLY A 45 9.72 -19.58 -17.37
CA GLY A 45 9.65 -19.54 -15.91
C GLY A 45 10.99 -19.23 -15.22
N ASP A 46 12.05 -18.94 -15.99
CA ASP A 46 13.34 -18.47 -15.46
C ASP A 46 13.51 -16.95 -15.66
N TYR A 47 14.51 -16.37 -15.02
CA TYR A 47 14.89 -14.97 -15.19
C TYR A 47 16.19 -14.84 -16.00
N GLY A 48 16.30 -13.74 -16.76
CA GLY A 48 17.51 -13.45 -17.55
C GLY A 48 18.54 -12.67 -16.75
N ARG A 49 19.79 -13.13 -16.71
CA ARG A 49 20.88 -12.52 -15.95
C ARG A 49 21.99 -12.05 -16.90
N ASN A 50 22.41 -10.80 -16.77
CA ASN A 50 23.54 -10.22 -17.54
C ASN A 50 24.53 -9.55 -16.58
N ILE A 51 25.69 -10.16 -16.40
CA ILE A 51 26.77 -9.60 -15.58
C ILE A 51 27.42 -8.47 -16.37
N LEU A 52 27.46 -7.29 -15.79
CA LEU A 52 27.96 -6.06 -16.41
C LEU A 52 29.35 -5.70 -15.92
N GLU A 53 29.65 -5.96 -14.66
CA GLU A 53 30.95 -5.70 -14.02
C GLU A 53 31.10 -6.59 -12.77
N LEU A 54 32.33 -6.94 -12.41
CA LEU A 54 32.64 -7.76 -11.23
C LEU A 54 33.54 -7.06 -10.21
N ASN A 55 34.23 -5.98 -10.60
CA ASN A 55 35.18 -5.29 -9.75
C ASN A 55 34.90 -3.79 -9.64
N PRO A 56 34.97 -3.19 -8.44
CA PRO A 56 35.30 -3.77 -7.13
C PRO A 56 34.14 -4.53 -6.47
N PHE A 57 32.95 -4.48 -7.04
CA PHE A 57 31.75 -5.23 -6.64
C PHE A 57 31.00 -5.67 -7.90
N GLU A 58 30.17 -6.72 -7.76
CA GLU A 58 29.34 -7.19 -8.87
C GLU A 58 28.25 -6.19 -9.20
N CYS A 59 28.04 -5.99 -10.51
CA CYS A 59 26.85 -5.33 -11.06
C CYS A 59 26.20 -6.25 -12.09
N VAL A 60 24.94 -6.64 -11.85
CA VAL A 60 24.22 -7.56 -12.73
C VAL A 60 22.83 -7.00 -13.05
N LEU A 61 22.48 -7.00 -14.34
CA LEU A 61 21.14 -6.66 -14.82
C LEU A 61 20.28 -7.92 -14.87
N ILE A 62 19.13 -7.90 -14.23
CA ILE A 62 18.20 -9.04 -14.22
C ILE A 62 16.86 -8.64 -14.84
N ASN A 63 16.40 -9.50 -15.74
CA ASN A 63 15.08 -9.44 -16.36
C ASN A 63 14.17 -10.50 -15.73
N TRP A 64 13.10 -10.08 -15.11
CA TRP A 64 12.07 -10.90 -14.48
C TRP A 64 10.82 -10.93 -15.36
N PRO A 65 10.61 -11.96 -16.19
CA PRO A 65 9.36 -12.10 -16.94
C PRO A 65 8.11 -12.09 -16.03
N PRO A 66 6.91 -11.88 -16.58
CA PRO A 66 5.67 -11.92 -15.80
C PRO A 66 5.51 -13.21 -14.99
N GLY A 67 5.23 -13.08 -13.69
CA GLY A 67 5.01 -14.22 -12.79
C GLY A 67 6.27 -15.02 -12.41
N VAL A 68 7.46 -14.53 -12.75
CA VAL A 68 8.73 -15.25 -12.45
C VAL A 68 9.29 -14.81 -11.09
N GLU A 69 9.75 -15.80 -10.31
CA GLU A 69 10.39 -15.60 -9.02
C GLU A 69 11.70 -16.42 -8.90
N SER A 70 12.60 -15.98 -8.01
CA SER A 70 13.74 -16.80 -7.59
C SER A 70 13.29 -17.90 -6.63
N SER A 71 14.14 -18.90 -6.39
CA SER A 71 13.95 -19.75 -5.20
C SER A 71 14.24 -18.93 -3.94
N VAL A 72 13.69 -19.36 -2.81
CA VAL A 72 14.14 -18.86 -1.51
C VAL A 72 15.60 -19.26 -1.38
N HIS A 73 16.47 -18.31 -1.08
CA HIS A 73 17.90 -18.53 -0.97
C HIS A 73 18.53 -17.72 0.17
N HIS A 74 19.71 -18.15 0.58
CA HIS A 74 20.41 -17.57 1.74
C HIS A 74 21.65 -16.80 1.28
N HIS A 75 21.72 -15.54 1.59
CA HIS A 75 22.88 -14.69 1.38
C HIS A 75 23.87 -14.87 2.53
N GLN A 76 24.84 -15.77 2.38
CA GLN A 76 25.85 -15.99 3.40
C GLN A 76 27.20 -15.42 2.95
N GLY A 77 27.71 -14.46 3.71
CA GLY A 77 28.99 -13.82 3.45
C GLY A 77 28.95 -12.79 2.32
N LEU A 78 27.78 -12.33 1.90
CA LEU A 78 27.62 -11.27 0.92
C LEU A 78 26.49 -10.32 1.29
N PHE A 79 26.62 -9.08 0.88
CA PHE A 79 25.60 -8.06 1.00
C PHE A 79 25.45 -7.30 -0.33
N GLY A 80 24.36 -6.55 -0.48
CA GLY A 80 24.15 -5.82 -1.72
C GLY A 80 22.96 -4.87 -1.69
N TYR A 81 22.68 -4.37 -2.87
CA TYR A 81 21.52 -3.52 -3.13
C TYR A 81 20.91 -3.86 -4.49
N VAL A 82 19.60 -3.79 -4.57
CA VAL A 82 18.86 -3.97 -5.82
C VAL A 82 18.14 -2.68 -6.16
N LEU A 83 18.39 -2.14 -7.35
CA LEU A 83 17.69 -0.99 -7.91
C LEU A 83 16.65 -1.46 -8.94
N VAL A 84 15.37 -1.12 -8.75
CA VAL A 84 14.31 -1.45 -9.70
C VAL A 84 14.29 -0.41 -10.83
N LEU A 85 14.60 -0.86 -12.06
CA LEU A 85 14.63 0.00 -13.25
C LEU A 85 13.29 0.07 -13.96
N GLU A 86 12.52 -1.02 -13.97
CA GLU A 86 11.21 -1.13 -14.66
C GLU A 86 10.32 -2.10 -13.90
N GLY A 87 9.04 -1.76 -13.75
CA GLY A 87 8.05 -2.63 -13.13
C GLY A 87 8.08 -2.63 -11.61
N GLU A 88 7.77 -3.77 -11.04
CA GLU A 88 7.69 -4.00 -9.59
C GLU A 88 8.26 -5.35 -9.22
N LEU A 89 8.84 -5.45 -8.02
CA LEU A 89 9.41 -6.68 -7.50
C LEU A 89 9.10 -6.80 -6.01
N ASP A 90 8.64 -7.96 -5.58
CA ASP A 90 8.43 -8.27 -4.17
C ASP A 90 9.70 -8.92 -3.59
N ASN A 91 10.11 -8.45 -2.42
CA ASN A 91 11.13 -9.08 -1.58
C ASN A 91 10.41 -9.76 -0.41
N ILE A 92 10.51 -11.08 -0.35
CA ILE A 92 9.85 -11.89 0.67
C ILE A 92 10.93 -12.50 1.55
N SER A 93 10.91 -12.13 2.84
CA SER A 93 11.93 -12.50 3.81
C SER A 93 11.48 -13.66 4.69
N TYR A 94 12.42 -14.55 5.00
CA TYR A 94 12.21 -15.76 5.79
C TYR A 94 13.20 -15.82 6.95
N LYS A 95 12.80 -16.51 8.02
CA LYS A 95 13.69 -16.89 9.13
C LYS A 95 13.58 -18.39 9.41
N GLU A 96 14.70 -18.98 9.80
CA GLU A 96 14.74 -20.36 10.31
C GLU A 96 14.53 -20.34 11.83
N GLU A 97 13.56 -21.09 12.33
CA GLU A 97 13.27 -21.20 13.76
C GLU A 97 12.69 -22.59 14.05
N ASN A 98 13.30 -23.35 14.99
CA ASN A 98 12.84 -24.67 15.42
C ASN A 98 12.58 -25.70 14.28
N ASN A 99 13.40 -25.73 13.25
CA ASN A 99 13.24 -26.50 12.02
C ASN A 99 12.06 -26.06 11.13
N ASP A 100 11.51 -24.88 11.37
CA ASP A 100 10.56 -24.25 10.48
C ASP A 100 11.24 -23.15 9.64
N LEU A 101 10.77 -22.97 8.43
CA LEU A 101 11.09 -21.80 7.58
C LEU A 101 9.86 -20.90 7.57
N ILE A 102 9.96 -19.80 8.27
CA ILE A 102 8.83 -18.90 8.55
C ILE A 102 8.94 -17.68 7.64
N GLU A 103 7.93 -17.45 6.81
CA GLU A 103 7.76 -16.18 6.09
C GLU A 103 7.29 -15.11 7.09
N PHE A 104 8.05 -14.02 7.26
CA PHE A 104 7.71 -13.01 8.27
C PHE A 104 7.55 -11.59 7.72
N LYS A 105 8.05 -11.33 6.48
CA LYS A 105 7.99 -10.01 5.88
C LYS A 105 7.82 -10.11 4.36
N SER A 106 7.01 -9.25 3.79
CA SER A 106 6.91 -9.05 2.34
C SER A 106 6.89 -7.56 2.04
N GLU A 107 7.79 -7.13 1.17
CA GLU A 107 7.95 -5.72 0.77
C GLU A 107 7.90 -5.62 -0.74
N LYS A 108 7.23 -4.59 -1.25
CA LYS A 108 7.14 -4.33 -2.68
C LYS A 108 8.03 -3.15 -3.07
N TYR A 109 8.87 -3.35 -4.06
CA TYR A 109 9.72 -2.32 -4.64
C TYR A 109 9.25 -2.02 -6.05
N ILE A 110 8.93 -0.76 -6.31
CA ILE A 110 8.54 -0.27 -7.65
C ILE A 110 9.70 0.45 -8.32
N THR A 111 9.54 0.84 -9.56
CA THR A 111 10.54 1.63 -10.32
C THR A 111 11.14 2.76 -9.48
N LYS A 112 12.46 2.86 -9.43
CA LYS A 112 13.32 3.68 -8.58
C LYS A 112 13.49 3.18 -7.15
N GLY A 113 12.81 2.11 -6.74
CA GLY A 113 13.02 1.50 -5.44
C GLY A 113 14.43 0.92 -5.32
N ILE A 114 15.06 1.14 -4.17
CA ILE A 114 16.35 0.58 -3.78
C ILE A 114 16.10 -0.38 -2.63
N MET A 115 16.39 -1.64 -2.85
CA MET A 115 16.21 -2.72 -1.88
C MET A 115 17.57 -3.06 -1.27
N PRO A 116 17.75 -2.91 0.05
CA PRO A 116 18.94 -3.39 0.73
C PRO A 116 18.87 -4.91 0.92
N GLU A 117 20.01 -5.56 0.75
CA GLU A 117 20.20 -7.00 1.01
C GLU A 117 21.38 -7.19 1.94
N GLU A 118 21.10 -7.44 3.22
CA GLU A 118 22.10 -7.63 4.25
C GLU A 118 22.68 -9.06 4.23
N ASP A 119 23.87 -9.23 4.80
CA ASP A 119 24.45 -10.56 5.00
C ASP A 119 23.58 -11.42 5.92
N GLY A 120 23.46 -12.70 5.58
CA GLY A 120 22.69 -13.67 6.35
C GLY A 120 21.19 -13.66 6.08
N VAL A 121 20.69 -12.84 5.18
CA VAL A 121 19.26 -12.80 4.81
C VAL A 121 18.85 -14.07 4.06
N ILE A 122 17.70 -14.63 4.43
CA ILE A 122 17.02 -15.67 3.67
C ILE A 122 15.81 -15.00 3.02
N HIS A 123 15.78 -14.97 1.71
CA HIS A 123 14.70 -14.31 0.98
C HIS A 123 14.42 -14.92 -0.40
N LYS A 124 13.38 -14.45 -1.04
CA LYS A 124 13.16 -14.59 -2.49
C LYS A 124 12.70 -13.28 -3.09
N LEU A 125 13.02 -13.10 -4.36
CA LEU A 125 12.53 -12.01 -5.20
C LEU A 125 11.48 -12.53 -6.17
N ALA A 126 10.35 -11.82 -6.31
CA ALA A 126 9.24 -12.28 -7.11
C ALA A 126 8.63 -11.14 -7.93
N ASN A 127 8.54 -11.33 -9.24
CA ASN A 127 7.66 -10.51 -10.07
C ASN A 127 6.25 -11.12 -10.05
N ARG A 128 5.40 -10.64 -9.15
CA ARG A 128 4.01 -11.11 -9.03
C ARG A 128 3.06 -10.49 -10.05
N ASN A 129 3.55 -9.61 -10.93
CA ASN A 129 2.78 -9.08 -12.04
C ASN A 129 2.74 -10.10 -13.19
N PHE A 130 1.56 -10.65 -13.51
CA PHE A 130 1.40 -11.63 -14.58
C PHE A 130 1.26 -11.02 -15.99
N LYS A 131 1.32 -9.69 -16.11
CA LYS A 131 1.17 -8.97 -17.40
C LYS A 131 2.44 -8.22 -17.79
N LYS A 132 3.22 -7.76 -16.82
CA LYS A 132 4.40 -6.91 -17.06
C LYS A 132 5.64 -7.56 -16.47
N ARG A 133 6.76 -7.39 -17.15
CA ARG A 133 8.08 -7.78 -16.62
C ARG A 133 8.55 -6.76 -15.57
N ALA A 134 9.55 -7.15 -14.79
CA ALA A 134 10.38 -6.23 -14.02
C ALA A 134 11.84 -6.31 -14.50
N ILE A 135 12.56 -5.19 -14.40
CA ILE A 135 14.00 -5.10 -14.68
C ILE A 135 14.67 -4.51 -13.44
N THR A 136 15.71 -5.18 -12.98
CA THR A 136 16.47 -4.77 -11.80
C THR A 136 17.96 -4.74 -12.06
N LEU A 137 18.66 -3.87 -11.35
CA LEU A 137 20.11 -3.79 -11.34
C LEU A 137 20.58 -4.14 -9.94
N HIS A 138 21.36 -5.22 -9.83
CA HIS A 138 21.85 -5.73 -8.56
C HIS A 138 23.32 -5.39 -8.38
N PHE A 139 23.70 -5.04 -7.16
CA PHE A 139 25.07 -4.73 -6.75
C PHE A 139 25.41 -5.60 -5.55
N TYR A 140 26.42 -6.48 -5.67
CA TYR A 140 26.80 -7.41 -4.62
C TYR A 140 28.28 -7.32 -4.26
N TYR A 141 28.56 -7.42 -2.98
CA TYR A 141 29.93 -7.55 -2.49
C TYR A 141 30.03 -8.61 -1.38
N PRO A 142 31.02 -9.52 -1.48
CA PRO A 142 31.87 -9.75 -2.65
C PRO A 142 31.06 -10.18 -3.88
N ALA A 143 31.67 -10.08 -5.07
CA ALA A 143 31.03 -10.53 -6.31
C ALA A 143 30.70 -12.03 -6.26
N ILE A 144 29.53 -12.39 -6.81
CA ILE A 144 29.09 -13.79 -6.88
C ILE A 144 29.75 -14.47 -8.09
N GLU A 145 30.96 -14.95 -7.90
CA GLU A 145 31.71 -15.67 -8.95
C GLU A 145 31.11 -17.07 -9.21
N SER A 146 30.54 -17.68 -8.19
CA SER A 146 29.91 -19.00 -8.23
C SER A 146 28.79 -19.10 -7.23
N PHE A 147 27.72 -19.84 -7.58
CA PHE A 147 26.66 -20.21 -6.64
C PHE A 147 27.01 -21.40 -5.73
N GLN A 148 28.21 -21.96 -5.85
CA GLN A 148 28.65 -23.10 -5.06
C GLN A 148 28.51 -22.85 -3.56
N GLY A 149 27.84 -23.77 -2.87
CA GLY A 149 27.63 -23.68 -1.43
C GLY A 149 26.41 -22.88 -1.01
N MET A 150 25.79 -22.10 -1.92
CA MET A 150 24.57 -21.36 -1.61
C MET A 150 23.44 -22.32 -1.24
N ARG A 151 22.72 -22.03 -0.17
CA ARG A 151 21.53 -22.76 0.27
C ARG A 151 20.29 -22.22 -0.44
N ILE A 152 19.54 -23.10 -1.07
CA ILE A 152 18.23 -22.78 -1.60
C ILE A 152 17.16 -23.71 -1.02
N PHE A 153 15.94 -23.21 -0.92
CA PHE A 153 14.84 -23.87 -0.22
C PHE A 153 13.71 -24.17 -1.19
N ASN A 154 13.21 -25.39 -1.14
CA ASN A 154 11.98 -25.79 -1.84
C ASN A 154 10.82 -25.80 -0.84
N LEU A 155 9.92 -24.82 -0.95
CA LEU A 155 8.81 -24.66 -0.02
C LEU A 155 7.78 -25.78 -0.09
N GLU A 156 7.60 -26.41 -1.27
CA GLU A 156 6.62 -27.51 -1.46
C GLU A 156 7.07 -28.79 -0.77
N SER A 157 8.36 -29.13 -0.93
CA SER A 157 8.90 -30.39 -0.39
C SER A 157 9.55 -30.25 0.98
N GLY A 158 9.68 -29.04 1.51
CA GLY A 158 10.43 -28.78 2.75
C GLY A 158 11.92 -29.16 2.64
N SER A 159 12.52 -29.08 1.44
CA SER A 159 13.88 -29.54 1.17
C SER A 159 14.85 -28.39 1.02
N ILE A 160 16.09 -28.57 1.53
CA ILE A 160 17.18 -27.63 1.38
C ILE A 160 18.19 -28.21 0.37
N GLY A 161 18.46 -27.46 -0.70
CA GLY A 161 19.50 -27.75 -1.66
C GLY A 161 20.76 -26.92 -1.40
N ILE A 162 21.93 -27.56 -1.43
CA ILE A 162 23.22 -26.88 -1.44
C ILE A 162 23.71 -26.92 -2.89
N LEU A 163 23.91 -25.74 -3.49
CA LEU A 163 24.29 -25.63 -4.89
C LEU A 163 25.71 -26.14 -5.13
N SER A 164 25.92 -26.77 -6.29
CA SER A 164 27.22 -27.27 -6.73
C SER A 164 27.98 -26.18 -7.51
N GLU A 165 29.24 -26.44 -7.87
CA GLU A 165 30.03 -25.63 -8.79
C GLU A 165 29.43 -25.49 -10.20
N HIS A 166 28.52 -26.40 -10.59
CA HIS A 166 27.85 -26.40 -11.88
C HIS A 166 26.55 -25.59 -11.90
N ALA A 167 26.13 -25.03 -10.74
CA ALA A 167 24.93 -24.22 -10.64
C ALA A 167 25.14 -22.88 -11.34
N LYS A 168 24.25 -22.55 -12.29
CA LYS A 168 24.27 -21.28 -13.05
C LYS A 168 23.28 -20.25 -12.51
N THR A 169 22.35 -20.66 -11.68
CA THR A 169 21.29 -19.81 -11.08
C THR A 169 20.97 -20.30 -9.67
N ALA A 170 20.45 -19.40 -8.84
CA ALA A 170 19.92 -19.74 -7.52
C ALA A 170 18.44 -20.21 -7.62
N LYS A 171 18.12 -21.06 -8.58
CA LYS A 171 16.77 -21.56 -8.79
C LYS A 171 16.71 -23.07 -8.62
N TRP A 172 15.68 -23.56 -7.93
CA TRP A 172 15.44 -24.99 -7.80
C TRP A 172 15.12 -25.60 -9.17
N ASN A 173 15.80 -26.68 -9.53
CA ASN A 173 15.52 -27.43 -10.74
C ASN A 173 15.76 -28.94 -10.53
N ASN A 174 15.42 -29.75 -11.53
CA ASN A 174 15.53 -31.21 -11.46
C ASN A 174 16.89 -31.75 -11.93
N ASN A 175 17.84 -30.88 -12.27
CA ASN A 175 19.18 -31.33 -12.70
C ASN A 175 20.00 -31.74 -11.47
N LYS A 176 20.36 -33.03 -11.38
CA LYS A 176 21.17 -33.58 -10.28
C LYS A 176 22.54 -32.91 -10.14
N GLN A 177 23.15 -32.44 -11.23
CA GLN A 177 24.44 -31.75 -11.20
C GLN A 177 24.34 -30.34 -10.61
N HIS A 178 23.13 -29.77 -10.54
CA HIS A 178 22.90 -28.46 -9.96
C HIS A 178 23.14 -28.43 -8.43
N PHE A 179 22.99 -29.57 -7.78
CA PHE A 179 23.12 -29.69 -6.33
C PHE A 179 24.34 -30.52 -5.94
N LYS A 180 25.07 -30.04 -4.95
CA LYS A 180 26.08 -30.82 -4.21
C LYS A 180 25.39 -31.76 -3.23
N GLU A 181 24.32 -31.29 -2.58
CA GLU A 181 23.56 -32.00 -1.57
C GLU A 181 22.10 -31.56 -1.58
N ILE A 182 21.17 -32.46 -1.31
CA ILE A 182 19.78 -32.16 -1.04
C ILE A 182 19.36 -32.83 0.27
N LYS A 183 18.92 -32.03 1.25
CA LYS A 183 18.34 -32.50 2.51
C LYS A 183 16.82 -32.48 2.36
N GLN A 184 16.21 -33.67 2.28
CA GLN A 184 14.76 -33.78 2.19
C GLN A 184 14.09 -33.63 3.54
N ASN A 185 12.85 -33.10 3.57
CA ASN A 185 12.07 -32.89 4.81
C ASN A 185 12.88 -32.16 5.91
N ALA A 186 13.68 -31.18 5.51
CA ALA A 186 14.59 -30.47 6.39
C ALA A 186 13.91 -29.36 7.19
N PHE A 187 12.74 -28.88 6.73
CA PHE A 187 11.95 -27.84 7.39
C PHE A 187 10.46 -27.98 7.07
N LYS A 188 9.62 -27.41 7.91
CA LYS A 188 8.22 -27.10 7.61
C LYS A 188 8.13 -25.64 7.18
N TYR A 189 7.49 -25.37 6.05
CA TYR A 189 7.20 -24.01 5.63
C TYR A 189 5.97 -23.49 6.37
N ILE A 190 6.08 -22.28 6.92
CA ILE A 190 4.99 -21.54 7.55
C ILE A 190 4.85 -20.22 6.82
N SER A 191 3.72 -20.04 6.12
CA SER A 191 3.42 -18.80 5.44
C SER A 191 3.05 -17.68 6.42
N ILE A 192 3.22 -16.44 6.01
CA ILE A 192 2.79 -15.28 6.79
C ILE A 192 1.28 -15.31 7.11
N ASP A 193 0.48 -15.94 6.23
CA ASP A 193 -0.97 -16.12 6.44
C ASP A 193 -1.29 -17.15 7.53
N GLU A 194 -0.36 -18.06 7.84
CA GLU A 194 -0.51 -19.06 8.90
C GLU A 194 -0.04 -18.55 10.27
N LEU A 195 0.73 -17.46 10.31
CA LEU A 195 1.09 -16.75 11.54
C LEU A 195 -0.14 -16.04 12.11
N ASN A 196 -1.04 -16.81 12.67
CA ASN A 196 -2.37 -16.40 13.10
C ASN A 196 -2.36 -15.29 14.15
N ASN A 197 -3.31 -14.36 14.01
CA ASN A 197 -3.73 -13.25 14.86
C ASN A 197 -2.91 -11.97 14.83
N ASP A 198 -1.77 -11.89 14.18
CA ASP A 198 -1.09 -10.63 14.00
C ASP A 198 -1.55 -9.97 12.69
N LYS A 199 -2.29 -8.87 12.78
CA LYS A 199 -2.74 -8.09 11.62
C LYS A 199 -1.61 -7.40 10.87
N SER A 200 -0.38 -7.43 11.38
CA SER A 200 0.79 -6.81 10.76
C SER A 200 1.10 -7.38 9.38
N HIS A 201 0.79 -8.66 9.14
CA HIS A 201 0.96 -9.29 7.82
C HIS A 201 0.05 -8.71 6.73
N LEU A 202 -1.01 -7.99 7.09
CA LEU A 202 -1.88 -7.30 6.14
C LEU A 202 -1.28 -5.97 5.68
N ILE A 203 -0.32 -5.42 6.43
CA ILE A 203 0.38 -4.19 6.08
C ILE A 203 1.51 -4.53 5.11
N GLN A 204 1.57 -3.79 4.00
CA GLN A 204 2.67 -3.90 3.03
C GLN A 204 3.38 -2.57 2.86
N ASN A 205 4.71 -2.60 2.93
CA ASN A 205 5.51 -1.44 2.59
C ASN A 205 5.86 -1.48 1.10
N ILE A 206 5.71 -0.34 0.42
CA ILE A 206 6.06 -0.16 -1.00
C ILE A 206 7.16 0.88 -1.09
N PHE A 207 8.27 0.55 -1.71
CA PHE A 207 9.44 1.42 -1.82
C PHE A 207 9.76 1.80 -3.27
N PRO A 208 9.90 3.10 -3.58
CA PRO A 208 9.46 4.23 -2.77
C PRO A 208 7.93 4.27 -2.64
N LYS A 209 7.39 5.13 -1.74
CA LYS A 209 5.94 5.35 -1.70
C LYS A 209 5.44 5.74 -3.10
N PRO A 210 4.40 5.08 -3.62
CA PRO A 210 3.78 5.44 -4.89
C PRO A 210 3.31 6.90 -4.89
N ASP A 211 3.32 7.53 -6.05
CA ASP A 211 2.72 8.84 -6.21
C ASP A 211 1.18 8.80 -6.08
N SER A 212 0.57 9.97 -6.01
CA SER A 212 -0.88 10.07 -5.82
C SER A 212 -1.70 9.41 -6.91
N ASP A 213 -1.25 9.47 -8.16
CA ASP A 213 -2.00 8.91 -9.30
C ASP A 213 -1.96 7.39 -9.25
N MET A 214 -0.83 6.81 -8.89
CA MET A 214 -0.70 5.38 -8.69
C MET A 214 -1.53 4.90 -7.49
N ILE A 215 -1.51 5.63 -6.36
CA ILE A 215 -2.34 5.32 -5.17
C ILE A 215 -3.83 5.38 -5.53
N ASN A 216 -4.28 6.39 -6.27
CA ASN A 216 -5.67 6.49 -6.70
C ASN A 216 -6.07 5.36 -7.64
N SER A 217 -5.18 4.95 -8.56
CA SER A 217 -5.39 3.78 -9.41
C SER A 217 -5.51 2.49 -8.59
N MET A 218 -4.66 2.30 -7.59
CA MET A 218 -4.71 1.16 -6.67
C MET A 218 -6.03 1.14 -5.89
N ASN A 219 -6.44 2.26 -5.29
CA ASN A 219 -7.70 2.38 -4.57
C ASN A 219 -8.90 2.13 -5.49
N SER A 220 -8.91 2.70 -6.70
CA SER A 220 -9.97 2.47 -7.69
C SER A 220 -10.09 0.98 -8.04
N SER A 221 -8.98 0.30 -8.32
CA SER A 221 -8.95 -1.13 -8.61
C SER A 221 -9.44 -1.96 -7.42
N TYR A 222 -8.97 -1.65 -6.21
CA TYR A 222 -9.37 -2.33 -4.97
C TYR A 222 -10.88 -2.23 -4.71
N PHE A 223 -11.47 -1.03 -4.83
CA PHE A 223 -12.91 -0.84 -4.62
C PHE A 223 -13.75 -1.40 -5.76
N SER A 224 -13.26 -1.38 -7.00
CA SER A 224 -13.93 -2.02 -8.14
C SER A 224 -14.00 -3.54 -7.99
N GLU A 225 -12.93 -4.19 -7.51
CA GLU A 225 -12.93 -5.63 -7.20
C GLU A 225 -13.99 -5.99 -6.15
N GLN A 226 -14.28 -5.07 -5.22
CA GLN A 226 -15.24 -5.28 -4.14
C GLN A 226 -16.68 -4.90 -4.49
N ALA A 227 -16.92 -4.10 -5.52
CA ALA A 227 -18.19 -3.39 -5.74
C ALA A 227 -19.44 -4.28 -5.60
N GLN A 228 -19.45 -5.46 -6.22
CA GLN A 228 -20.58 -6.39 -6.20
C GLN A 228 -20.85 -7.02 -4.83
N LYS A 229 -19.84 -7.10 -3.96
CA LYS A 229 -19.90 -7.72 -2.63
C LYS A 229 -19.85 -6.70 -1.50
N TYR A 230 -19.66 -5.42 -1.83
CA TYR A 230 -19.36 -4.39 -0.86
C TYR A 230 -20.42 -4.27 0.22
N ASP A 231 -21.68 -4.11 -0.19
CA ASP A 231 -22.79 -4.00 0.74
C ASP A 231 -22.98 -5.24 1.62
N PHE A 232 -22.75 -6.43 1.04
CA PHE A 232 -22.84 -7.67 1.79
C PHE A 232 -21.71 -7.79 2.82
N SER A 233 -20.46 -7.54 2.40
CA SER A 233 -19.29 -7.65 3.28
C SER A 233 -19.31 -6.63 4.41
N ASP A 234 -19.73 -5.40 4.13
CA ASP A 234 -19.75 -4.31 5.10
C ASP A 234 -20.83 -4.47 6.17
N PHE A 235 -21.98 -4.98 5.78
CA PHE A 235 -23.13 -5.09 6.70
C PHE A 235 -23.26 -6.46 7.38
N ASN A 236 -22.47 -7.45 6.99
CA ASN A 236 -22.46 -8.75 7.66
C ASN A 236 -21.38 -8.91 8.74
N LEU A 237 -20.42 -7.99 8.84
CA LEU A 237 -19.51 -7.91 9.98
C LEU A 237 -20.18 -7.13 11.11
N PRO A 238 -20.55 -7.77 12.26
CA PRO A 238 -21.35 -7.12 13.30
C PRO A 238 -20.73 -5.82 13.84
N SER A 239 -19.41 -5.80 14.03
CA SER A 239 -18.69 -4.62 14.52
C SER A 239 -18.76 -3.46 13.52
N ARG A 240 -18.50 -3.73 12.25
CA ARG A 240 -18.53 -2.73 11.18
C ARG A 240 -19.94 -2.21 10.95
N LYS A 241 -20.92 -3.09 10.97
CA LYS A 241 -22.34 -2.72 10.88
C LYS A 241 -22.75 -1.79 12.03
N ALA A 242 -22.41 -2.13 13.26
CA ALA A 242 -22.72 -1.30 14.42
C ALA A 242 -22.09 0.10 14.32
N TYR A 243 -20.80 0.15 13.95
CA TYR A 243 -20.10 1.41 13.73
C TYR A 243 -20.81 2.29 12.68
N ILE A 244 -21.02 1.75 11.47
CA ILE A 244 -21.65 2.47 10.36
C ILE A 244 -23.05 2.96 10.76
N TYR A 245 -23.83 2.13 11.45
CA TYR A 245 -25.21 2.50 11.84
C TYR A 245 -25.22 3.65 12.85
N THR A 246 -24.33 3.66 13.81
CA THR A 246 -24.19 4.77 14.76
C THR A 246 -23.76 6.06 14.07
N VAL A 247 -22.79 6.00 13.17
CA VAL A 247 -22.35 7.15 12.37
C VAL A 247 -23.55 7.72 11.57
N ASP A 248 -24.25 6.86 10.83
CA ASP A 248 -25.39 7.27 10.00
C ASP A 248 -26.53 7.88 10.84
N GLU A 249 -26.84 7.31 12.02
CA GLU A 249 -27.85 7.82 12.94
C GLU A 249 -27.49 9.18 13.54
N LEU A 250 -26.21 9.38 13.90
CA LEU A 250 -25.74 10.67 14.43
C LEU A 250 -25.82 11.77 13.37
N ILE A 251 -25.41 11.48 12.13
CA ILE A 251 -25.49 12.42 11.02
C ILE A 251 -26.97 12.72 10.70
N SER A 252 -27.81 11.71 10.57
CA SER A 252 -29.24 11.85 10.27
C SER A 252 -29.96 12.72 11.30
N LYS A 253 -29.73 12.47 12.61
CA LYS A 253 -30.27 13.23 13.72
C LYS A 253 -29.81 14.69 13.71
N ASP A 254 -28.63 14.96 13.24
CA ASP A 254 -28.10 16.31 13.14
C ASP A 254 -28.66 17.03 11.90
N LEU A 255 -28.68 16.36 10.74
CA LEU A 255 -29.30 16.89 9.51
C LEU A 255 -30.79 17.22 9.69
N SER A 256 -31.54 16.42 10.44
CA SER A 256 -32.96 16.65 10.68
C SER A 256 -33.28 17.99 11.36
N LYS A 257 -32.27 18.62 12.00
CA LYS A 257 -32.38 19.95 12.60
C LYS A 257 -32.20 21.10 11.62
N ASN A 258 -31.67 20.79 10.43
CA ASN A 258 -31.32 21.74 9.41
C ASN A 258 -32.22 21.63 8.19
N LYS A 259 -32.32 22.73 7.42
CA LYS A 259 -33.08 22.75 6.19
C LYS A 259 -32.18 22.33 5.01
N THR A 260 -31.99 21.02 4.81
CA THR A 260 -31.21 20.47 3.71
C THR A 260 -32.12 20.19 2.53
N THR A 261 -31.81 20.73 1.35
CA THR A 261 -32.46 20.47 0.07
C THR A 261 -31.58 19.75 -0.92
N LYS A 262 -30.24 19.93 -0.81
CA LYS A 262 -29.22 19.28 -1.65
C LYS A 262 -28.06 18.84 -0.79
N HIS A 263 -27.66 17.58 -0.97
CA HIS A 263 -26.58 16.95 -0.25
C HIS A 263 -25.50 16.42 -1.21
N LEU A 264 -24.23 16.72 -0.91
CA LEU A 264 -23.07 16.21 -1.64
C LEU A 264 -22.44 15.06 -0.87
N ASP A 265 -22.33 13.88 -1.49
CA ASP A 265 -21.65 12.73 -0.88
C ASP A 265 -20.39 12.37 -1.70
N ILE A 266 -19.21 12.60 -1.10
CA ILE A 266 -17.91 12.35 -1.71
C ILE A 266 -17.46 10.93 -1.35
N ALA A 267 -17.04 10.16 -2.36
CA ALA A 267 -16.79 8.73 -2.28
C ALA A 267 -18.05 7.96 -1.82
N ILE A 268 -19.15 8.24 -2.51
CA ILE A 268 -20.48 7.71 -2.18
C ILE A 268 -20.55 6.17 -2.20
N GLY A 269 -19.58 5.49 -2.84
CA GLY A 269 -19.59 4.05 -3.00
C GLY A 269 -20.84 3.56 -3.75
N THR A 270 -21.53 2.59 -3.17
CA THR A 270 -22.78 2.06 -3.73
C THR A 270 -24.01 2.94 -3.47
N GLY A 271 -23.86 4.04 -2.74
CA GLY A 271 -24.96 4.96 -2.37
C GLY A 271 -25.85 4.48 -1.23
N ARG A 272 -25.62 3.31 -0.67
CA ARG A 272 -26.47 2.72 0.37
C ARG A 272 -26.51 3.55 1.65
N ARG A 273 -25.35 4.05 2.10
CA ARG A 273 -25.27 4.90 3.31
C ARG A 273 -25.98 6.23 3.12
N ALA A 274 -25.79 6.88 1.97
CA ALA A 274 -26.44 8.14 1.63
C ALA A 274 -27.96 8.02 1.68
N LEU A 275 -28.52 6.95 1.08
CA LEU A 275 -29.97 6.69 1.14
C LEU A 275 -30.47 6.39 2.56
N ARG A 276 -29.70 5.62 3.34
CA ARG A 276 -30.02 5.35 4.75
C ARG A 276 -30.03 6.62 5.60
N ILE A 277 -29.04 7.49 5.43
CA ILE A 277 -28.98 8.78 6.13
C ILE A 277 -30.18 9.65 5.76
N LYS A 278 -30.55 9.72 4.49
CA LYS A 278 -31.75 10.43 4.02
C LYS A 278 -33.02 9.88 4.68
N GLU A 279 -33.24 8.57 4.61
CA GLU A 279 -34.39 7.90 5.20
C GLU A 279 -34.51 8.19 6.72
N LEU A 280 -33.42 8.01 7.46
CA LEU A 280 -33.39 8.23 8.92
C LEU A 280 -33.59 9.70 9.30
N SER A 281 -33.18 10.64 8.47
CA SER A 281 -33.37 12.08 8.74
C SER A 281 -34.84 12.52 8.60
N GLY A 282 -35.63 11.75 7.86
CA GLY A 282 -37.01 12.11 7.52
C GLY A 282 -37.13 13.33 6.60
N LEU A 283 -36.03 13.77 6.00
CA LEU A 283 -35.97 14.91 5.08
C LEU A 283 -36.01 14.45 3.62
N GLU A 284 -36.66 15.28 2.79
CA GLU A 284 -36.58 15.11 1.34
C GLU A 284 -35.55 16.07 0.76
N TYR A 285 -34.45 15.52 0.25
CA TYR A 285 -33.38 16.27 -0.43
C TYR A 285 -32.76 15.47 -1.57
N ASP A 286 -32.18 16.19 -2.52
CA ASP A 286 -31.44 15.58 -3.62
C ASP A 286 -30.05 15.19 -3.16
N ILE A 287 -29.60 13.97 -3.53
CA ILE A 287 -28.25 13.48 -3.30
C ILE A 287 -27.47 13.52 -4.60
N VAL A 288 -26.29 14.13 -4.55
CA VAL A 288 -25.31 14.08 -5.63
C VAL A 288 -24.08 13.37 -5.11
N GLY A 289 -23.71 12.30 -5.80
CA GLY A 289 -22.55 11.46 -5.44
C GLY A 289 -21.34 11.73 -6.32
N VAL A 290 -20.14 11.54 -5.75
CA VAL A 290 -18.88 11.46 -6.48
C VAL A 290 -18.17 10.19 -6.06
N GLU A 291 -17.65 9.42 -7.02
CA GLU A 291 -17.03 8.13 -6.76
C GLU A 291 -15.91 7.85 -7.77
N ILE A 292 -14.80 7.24 -7.31
CA ILE A 292 -13.64 6.89 -8.14
C ILE A 292 -13.79 5.53 -8.84
N SER A 293 -14.60 4.62 -8.31
CA SER A 293 -14.89 3.32 -8.91
C SER A 293 -16.09 3.42 -9.84
N GLU A 294 -15.87 3.11 -11.13
CA GLU A 294 -16.94 3.09 -12.13
C GLU A 294 -18.04 2.07 -11.77
N GLU A 295 -17.66 0.91 -11.25
CA GLU A 295 -18.56 -0.16 -10.85
C GLU A 295 -19.47 0.29 -9.69
N MET A 296 -18.92 0.98 -8.69
CA MET A 296 -19.72 1.54 -7.60
C MET A 296 -20.64 2.65 -8.07
N CYS A 297 -20.17 3.53 -8.97
CA CYS A 297 -21.02 4.55 -9.63
C CYS A 297 -22.25 3.93 -10.31
N LYS A 298 -22.05 2.83 -11.06
CA LYS A 298 -23.16 2.11 -11.73
C LYS A 298 -24.20 1.62 -10.73
N ILE A 299 -23.74 1.11 -9.57
CA ILE A 299 -24.64 0.64 -8.49
C ILE A 299 -25.39 1.83 -7.87
N ALA A 300 -24.71 2.92 -7.53
CA ALA A 300 -25.35 4.12 -6.98
C ALA A 300 -26.37 4.74 -7.94
N ASN A 301 -26.04 4.84 -9.23
CA ASN A 301 -26.97 5.31 -10.26
C ASN A 301 -28.20 4.40 -10.41
N SER A 302 -28.03 3.08 -10.30
CA SER A 302 -29.16 2.14 -10.32
C SER A 302 -30.13 2.30 -9.15
N ARG A 303 -29.69 2.95 -8.06
CA ARG A 303 -30.48 3.30 -6.88
C ARG A 303 -31.14 4.69 -6.98
N GLY A 304 -31.02 5.34 -8.13
CA GLY A 304 -31.62 6.65 -8.38
C GLY A 304 -30.79 7.84 -7.90
N ILE A 305 -29.52 7.64 -7.54
CA ILE A 305 -28.62 8.71 -7.14
C ILE A 305 -27.84 9.20 -8.36
N ARG A 306 -27.84 10.50 -8.62
CA ARG A 306 -27.01 11.11 -9.65
C ARG A 306 -25.54 11.09 -9.19
N THR A 307 -24.70 10.26 -9.82
CA THR A 307 -23.33 10.04 -9.40
C THR A 307 -22.36 10.38 -10.53
N TYR A 308 -21.28 11.12 -10.19
CA TYR A 308 -20.18 11.44 -11.09
C TYR A 308 -19.02 10.47 -10.86
N HIS A 309 -18.61 9.75 -11.92
CA HIS A 309 -17.40 8.94 -11.89
C HIS A 309 -16.19 9.85 -12.07
N GLN A 310 -15.50 10.16 -10.98
CA GLN A 310 -14.28 11.00 -11.01
C GLN A 310 -13.44 10.84 -9.76
N ASP A 311 -12.13 11.05 -9.91
CA ASP A 311 -11.20 11.25 -8.80
C ASP A 311 -11.44 12.64 -8.19
N TRP A 312 -11.98 12.68 -6.99
CA TRP A 312 -12.32 13.92 -6.30
C TRP A 312 -11.10 14.82 -6.05
N ALA A 313 -9.97 14.23 -5.67
CA ALA A 313 -8.77 14.97 -5.30
C ALA A 313 -8.03 15.57 -6.51
N ASN A 314 -8.03 14.88 -7.65
CA ASN A 314 -7.23 15.23 -8.82
C ASN A 314 -8.03 15.82 -9.98
N ASN A 315 -9.34 15.60 -10.04
CA ASN A 315 -10.16 16.09 -11.12
C ASN A 315 -10.70 17.49 -10.80
N ASP A 316 -10.47 18.44 -11.69
CA ASP A 316 -10.95 19.83 -11.58
C ASP A 316 -12.33 20.05 -12.22
N SER A 317 -13.02 18.98 -12.68
CA SER A 317 -14.37 19.12 -13.24
C SER A 317 -15.37 19.66 -12.21
N HIS A 318 -16.24 20.55 -12.68
CA HIS A 318 -17.17 21.30 -11.85
C HIS A 318 -18.55 20.64 -11.85
N ILE A 319 -19.15 20.47 -10.66
CA ILE A 319 -20.51 19.89 -10.51
C ILE A 319 -21.60 20.90 -10.89
N GLY A 320 -21.28 22.20 -10.86
CA GLY A 320 -22.19 23.25 -11.35
C GLY A 320 -23.30 23.66 -10.41
N GLU A 321 -23.31 23.22 -9.14
CA GLU A 321 -24.34 23.54 -8.16
C GLU A 321 -23.76 23.63 -6.74
N MET A 322 -24.53 24.27 -5.84
CA MET A 322 -24.18 24.42 -4.41
C MET A 322 -25.00 23.49 -3.55
N PHE A 323 -24.47 23.17 -2.36
CA PHE A 323 -25.06 22.18 -1.45
C PHE A 323 -25.23 22.75 -0.04
N ASP A 324 -26.25 22.23 0.66
CA ASP A 324 -26.60 22.60 2.03
C ASP A 324 -25.89 21.71 3.07
N SER A 325 -25.29 20.62 2.64
CA SER A 325 -24.51 19.71 3.48
C SER A 325 -23.60 18.81 2.61
N ALA A 326 -22.54 18.29 3.22
CA ALA A 326 -21.71 17.29 2.58
C ALA A 326 -21.28 16.18 3.55
N THR A 327 -21.07 14.99 2.99
CA THR A 327 -20.45 13.84 3.66
C THR A 327 -19.22 13.38 2.90
N PHE A 328 -18.21 12.92 3.64
CA PHE A 328 -17.06 12.20 3.11
C PHE A 328 -16.71 11.08 4.10
N LEU A 329 -17.43 9.98 3.97
CA LEU A 329 -17.47 8.93 4.98
C LEU A 329 -16.65 7.74 4.57
N TYR A 330 -15.80 7.24 5.49
CA TYR A 330 -15.01 6.02 5.34
C TYR A 330 -13.98 6.06 4.19
N ALA A 331 -13.67 7.25 3.68
CA ALA A 331 -12.91 7.38 2.44
C ALA A 331 -11.87 8.51 2.41
N PHE A 332 -11.98 9.54 3.26
CA PHE A 332 -11.04 10.67 3.25
C PHE A 332 -9.57 10.24 3.49
N GLY A 333 -9.35 9.20 4.31
CA GLY A 333 -8.03 8.62 4.53
C GLY A 333 -7.42 7.93 3.29
N HIS A 334 -8.20 7.65 2.25
CA HIS A 334 -7.68 7.11 0.99
C HIS A 334 -7.03 8.17 0.10
N ILE A 335 -7.14 9.46 0.46
CA ILE A 335 -6.47 10.54 -0.26
C ILE A 335 -4.99 10.59 0.16
N ALA A 336 -4.12 10.30 -0.79
CA ALA A 336 -2.67 10.36 -0.60
C ALA A 336 -2.20 11.80 -0.37
N ASN A 337 -1.31 11.96 0.60
CA ASN A 337 -0.60 13.17 1.03
C ASN A 337 -1.48 14.38 1.47
N ARG A 338 -0.89 15.19 2.37
CA ARG A 338 -1.55 16.38 2.93
C ARG A 338 -2.00 17.39 1.85
N LYS A 339 -1.18 17.59 0.81
CA LYS A 339 -1.50 18.56 -0.27
C LYS A 339 -2.83 18.22 -0.95
N ASN A 340 -3.07 16.95 -1.26
CA ASN A 340 -4.31 16.51 -1.91
C ASN A 340 -5.49 16.53 -0.93
N ARG A 341 -5.27 16.22 0.36
CA ARG A 341 -6.30 16.36 1.40
C ARG A 341 -6.75 17.82 1.52
N VAL A 342 -5.81 18.78 1.55
CA VAL A 342 -6.11 20.22 1.55
C VAL A 342 -6.86 20.63 0.26
N LYS A 343 -6.39 20.20 -0.92
CA LYS A 343 -7.08 20.47 -2.21
C LYS A 343 -8.52 19.95 -2.17
N SER A 344 -8.71 18.74 -1.67
CA SER A 344 -10.01 18.10 -1.55
C SER A 344 -10.97 18.87 -0.65
N LEU A 345 -10.52 19.29 0.54
CA LEU A 345 -11.35 20.07 1.48
C LEU A 345 -11.67 21.47 0.93
N LYS A 346 -10.72 22.16 0.30
CA LYS A 346 -10.98 23.45 -0.37
C LYS A 346 -12.02 23.31 -1.47
N LYS A 347 -11.98 22.21 -2.21
CA LYS A 347 -12.98 21.91 -3.24
C LYS A 347 -14.37 21.69 -2.62
N ILE A 348 -14.47 20.93 -1.51
CA ILE A 348 -15.73 20.76 -0.78
C ILE A 348 -16.23 22.12 -0.28
N ASN A 349 -15.36 22.93 0.31
CA ASN A 349 -15.71 24.27 0.79
C ASN A 349 -16.32 25.13 -0.34
N SER A 350 -15.78 25.07 -1.56
CA SER A 350 -16.29 25.84 -2.70
C SER A 350 -17.72 25.42 -3.14
N TYR A 351 -18.16 24.21 -2.80
CA TYR A 351 -19.50 23.70 -3.13
C TYR A 351 -20.53 23.85 -2.01
N LEU A 352 -20.14 24.18 -0.80
CA LEU A 352 -21.05 24.38 0.32
C LEU A 352 -21.48 25.83 0.46
N HIS A 353 -22.71 26.06 0.85
CA HIS A 353 -23.15 27.39 1.33
C HIS A 353 -22.48 27.71 2.68
N GLU A 354 -22.32 28.99 3.01
CA GLU A 354 -21.79 29.43 4.30
C GLU A 354 -22.64 28.91 5.46
N GLY A 355 -21.99 28.48 6.52
CA GLY A 355 -22.65 27.90 7.69
C GLY A 355 -23.15 26.46 7.50
N CYS A 356 -22.88 25.85 6.33
CA CYS A 356 -23.33 24.47 6.05
C CYS A 356 -22.31 23.42 6.54
N PRO A 357 -22.81 22.24 6.99
CA PRO A 357 -21.98 21.21 7.58
C PRO A 357 -21.29 20.31 6.57
N LEU A 358 -20.06 19.91 6.92
CA LEU A 358 -19.31 18.78 6.38
C LEU A 358 -19.18 17.72 7.48
N TYR A 359 -19.51 16.47 7.17
CA TYR A 359 -19.29 15.33 8.06
C TYR A 359 -18.19 14.44 7.52
N LEU A 360 -17.22 14.10 8.39
CA LEU A 360 -16.10 13.19 8.11
C LEU A 360 -16.08 12.08 9.13
N ASP A 361 -15.94 10.82 8.71
CA ASP A 361 -15.52 9.75 9.62
C ASP A 361 -14.09 9.30 9.27
N LEU A 362 -13.22 9.28 10.27
CA LEU A 362 -11.79 9.16 10.11
C LEU A 362 -11.21 8.16 11.11
N PHE A 363 -10.29 7.33 10.64
CA PHE A 363 -9.59 6.40 11.52
C PHE A 363 -8.56 7.13 12.38
N SER A 364 -8.64 6.92 13.70
CA SER A 364 -7.69 7.50 14.66
C SER A 364 -6.38 6.73 14.66
N LEU A 365 -5.25 7.44 14.49
CA LEU A 365 -3.91 6.89 14.64
C LEU A 365 -3.64 6.38 16.06
N ASN A 366 -4.30 6.99 17.05
CA ASN A 366 -4.15 6.67 18.46
C ASN A 366 -5.07 5.53 18.93
N ASN A 367 -6.02 5.05 18.11
CA ASN A 367 -6.91 3.96 18.49
C ASN A 367 -6.14 2.64 18.63
N ILE A 368 -5.91 2.22 19.88
CA ILE A 368 -5.12 1.03 20.23
C ILE A 368 -5.79 -0.29 19.80
N ASN A 369 -7.07 -0.27 19.47
CA ASN A 369 -7.83 -1.44 19.05
C ASN A 369 -7.85 -1.62 17.52
N GLU A 370 -7.27 -0.67 16.78
CA GLU A 370 -7.17 -0.66 15.31
C GLU A 370 -5.69 -0.77 14.86
N TRP A 371 -5.44 -0.44 13.62
CA TRP A 371 -4.11 -0.56 13.01
C TRP A 371 -3.19 0.66 13.26
N GLY A 372 -3.69 1.70 13.90
CA GLY A 372 -2.92 2.91 14.17
C GLY A 372 -1.54 2.62 14.79
N PRO A 373 -1.46 1.89 15.93
CA PRO A 373 -0.18 1.54 16.55
C PRO A 373 0.74 0.71 15.65
N LEU A 374 0.18 -0.21 14.84
CA LEU A 374 0.95 -1.01 13.88
C LEU A 374 1.49 -0.13 12.74
N THR A 375 0.71 0.85 12.31
CA THR A 375 1.11 1.83 11.29
C THR A 375 2.27 2.69 11.78
N VAL A 376 2.20 3.19 13.02
CA VAL A 376 3.29 3.95 13.66
C VAL A 376 4.54 3.10 13.79
N LYS A 377 4.40 1.88 14.28
CA LYS A 377 5.52 0.94 14.41
C LYS A 377 6.19 0.68 13.05
N ALA A 378 5.41 0.40 11.99
CA ALA A 378 5.93 0.19 10.65
C ALA A 378 6.66 1.44 10.12
N PHE A 379 6.11 2.63 10.37
CA PHE A 379 6.71 3.91 9.96
C PHE A 379 8.08 4.12 10.60
N GLU A 380 8.21 3.88 11.91
CA GLU A 380 9.44 4.09 12.68
C GLU A 380 10.50 3.01 12.37
N GLU A 381 10.14 1.74 12.40
CA GLU A 381 11.08 0.62 12.20
C GLU A 381 11.66 0.57 10.77
N ASN A 382 10.90 1.01 9.77
CA ASN A 382 11.35 0.99 8.38
C ASN A 382 11.80 2.36 7.86
N ASN A 383 11.89 3.39 8.70
CA ASN A 383 12.29 4.73 8.30
C ASN A 383 11.46 5.27 7.12
N LEU A 384 10.14 5.03 7.12
CA LEU A 384 9.27 5.27 5.98
C LEU A 384 9.21 6.74 5.54
N GLU A 385 9.53 7.69 6.44
CA GLU A 385 9.66 9.12 6.11
C GLU A 385 10.64 9.36 4.95
N LYS A 386 11.79 8.68 4.94
CA LYS A 386 12.79 8.78 3.86
C LYS A 386 12.27 8.29 2.51
N HIS A 387 11.23 7.49 2.52
CA HIS A 387 10.57 6.95 1.33
C HIS A 387 9.31 7.73 0.94
N GLY A 388 9.07 8.91 1.55
CA GLY A 388 7.97 9.81 1.21
C GLY A 388 6.64 9.49 1.89
N TYR A 389 6.63 8.63 2.93
CA TYR A 389 5.44 8.36 3.72
C TYR A 389 5.19 9.47 4.75
N GLU A 390 3.94 9.79 4.98
CA GLU A 390 3.49 10.57 6.14
C GLU A 390 3.20 9.63 7.31
N ARG A 391 3.39 10.11 8.54
CA ARG A 391 3.06 9.32 9.74
C ARG A 391 1.56 9.05 9.79
N GLY A 392 1.16 7.82 9.70
CA GLY A 392 -0.24 7.39 9.54
C GLY A 392 -0.54 6.71 8.20
N ASP A 393 0.37 6.80 7.23
CA ASP A 393 0.22 6.13 5.94
C ASP A 393 0.42 4.62 6.05
N VAL A 394 -0.49 3.87 5.44
CA VAL A 394 -0.41 2.42 5.38
C VAL A 394 -0.95 1.89 4.06
N PHE A 395 -0.23 0.93 3.46
CA PHE A 395 -0.78 0.07 2.42
C PHE A 395 -1.19 -1.25 3.05
N TYR A 396 -2.36 -1.74 2.68
CA TYR A 396 -2.86 -3.00 3.21
C TYR A 396 -3.55 -3.84 2.15
N LYS A 397 -3.53 -5.15 2.37
CA LYS A 397 -4.20 -6.14 1.54
C LYS A 397 -5.16 -6.93 2.41
N LYS A 398 -6.41 -7.02 2.03
CA LYS A 398 -7.36 -7.92 2.68
C LYS A 398 -7.16 -9.35 2.17
N ARG A 399 -7.37 -10.31 3.07
CA ARG A 399 -7.34 -11.74 2.73
C ARG A 399 -8.35 -12.05 1.62
N GLY A 400 -7.91 -12.74 0.57
CA GLY A 400 -8.75 -13.09 -0.57
C GLY A 400 -8.92 -12.01 -1.64
N PHE A 401 -8.22 -10.87 -1.51
CA PHE A 401 -8.16 -9.82 -2.54
C PHE A 401 -6.78 -9.75 -3.17
N ASN A 402 -6.72 -9.36 -4.44
CA ASN A 402 -5.47 -9.22 -5.18
C ASN A 402 -4.85 -7.82 -5.03
N GLU A 403 -5.72 -6.81 -4.94
CA GLU A 403 -5.32 -5.42 -4.95
C GLU A 403 -4.95 -4.91 -3.55
N LEU A 404 -4.03 -3.95 -3.53
CA LEU A 404 -3.67 -3.19 -2.33
C LEU A 404 -4.52 -1.92 -2.24
N ALA A 405 -4.88 -1.54 -1.03
CA ALA A 405 -5.45 -0.23 -0.74
C ALA A 405 -4.48 0.61 0.08
N PHE A 406 -4.53 1.91 -0.13
CA PHE A 406 -3.87 2.91 0.69
C PHE A 406 -4.87 3.46 1.71
N LEU A 407 -4.41 3.74 2.94
CA LEU A 407 -5.16 4.44 3.97
C LEU A 407 -4.20 5.31 4.77
N HIS A 408 -4.68 6.46 5.20
CA HIS A 408 -4.02 7.33 6.16
C HIS A 408 -4.84 7.37 7.45
N TYR A 409 -4.20 7.12 8.58
CA TYR A 409 -4.73 7.26 9.93
C TYR A 409 -4.40 8.65 10.45
N PHE A 410 -5.33 9.31 11.12
CA PHE A 410 -5.22 10.70 11.52
C PHE A 410 -4.93 10.88 13.00
N GLU A 411 -4.12 11.88 13.33
CA GLU A 411 -4.10 12.50 14.65
C GLU A 411 -5.12 13.64 14.70
N PHE A 412 -5.72 13.89 15.86
CA PHE A 412 -6.74 14.93 15.99
C PHE A 412 -6.22 16.33 15.60
N ASN A 413 -4.99 16.66 15.99
CA ASN A 413 -4.37 17.95 15.63
C ASN A 413 -4.20 18.13 14.11
N GLU A 414 -3.93 17.04 13.38
CA GLU A 414 -3.86 17.08 11.92
C GLU A 414 -5.24 17.41 11.32
N ILE A 415 -6.29 16.74 11.81
CA ILE A 415 -7.67 16.98 11.34
C ILE A 415 -8.04 18.44 11.57
N ASN A 416 -7.80 18.97 12.78
CA ASN A 416 -8.12 20.35 13.12
C ASN A 416 -7.41 21.33 12.19
N THR A 417 -6.10 21.16 12.00
CA THR A 417 -5.31 22.04 11.12
C THR A 417 -5.76 21.94 9.65
N LEU A 418 -6.10 20.75 9.16
CA LEU A 418 -6.60 20.57 7.79
C LEU A 418 -7.92 21.32 7.57
N LEU A 419 -8.82 21.27 8.53
CA LEU A 419 -10.13 21.94 8.47
C LEU A 419 -9.97 23.47 8.56
N GLU A 420 -9.19 23.98 9.51
CA GLU A 420 -8.91 25.42 9.65
C GLU A 420 -8.25 26.00 8.39
N ASP A 421 -7.20 25.33 7.85
CA ASP A 421 -6.50 25.74 6.62
C ASP A 421 -7.41 25.79 5.38
N THR A 422 -8.59 25.18 5.45
CA THR A 422 -9.50 25.02 4.32
C THR A 422 -10.85 25.71 4.51
N GLY A 423 -10.97 26.54 5.55
CA GLY A 423 -12.14 27.37 5.80
C GLY A 423 -13.30 26.62 6.45
N PHE A 424 -12.99 25.66 7.32
CA PHE A 424 -13.94 24.96 8.16
C PHE A 424 -13.59 25.15 9.64
N GLU A 425 -14.61 25.18 10.49
CA GLU A 425 -14.49 25.18 11.94
C GLU A 425 -15.19 23.93 12.50
N ILE A 426 -14.52 23.20 13.39
CA ILE A 426 -15.09 22.00 14.02
C ILE A 426 -16.18 22.44 15.00
N GLU A 427 -17.43 21.99 14.76
CA GLU A 427 -18.54 22.22 15.70
C GLU A 427 -18.57 21.16 16.79
N TRP A 428 -18.34 19.88 16.42
CA TRP A 428 -18.23 18.79 17.37
C TRP A 428 -17.44 17.60 16.81
N VAL A 429 -16.86 16.81 17.72
CA VAL A 429 -16.24 15.52 17.43
C VAL A 429 -16.82 14.47 18.36
N LYS A 430 -17.01 13.28 17.85
CA LYS A 430 -17.39 12.08 18.62
C LYS A 430 -16.42 10.94 18.30
N ASN A 431 -15.97 10.25 19.34
CA ASN A 431 -15.21 9.03 19.18
C ASN A 431 -16.16 7.83 19.19
N ILE A 432 -16.07 6.97 18.17
CA ILE A 432 -16.97 5.83 18.03
C ILE A 432 -16.14 4.56 17.95
N GLY A 433 -16.44 3.59 18.83
CA GLY A 433 -15.77 2.29 18.87
C GLY A 433 -16.03 1.49 17.60
N TYR A 434 -14.99 0.80 17.11
CA TYR A 434 -15.05 0.00 15.89
C TYR A 434 -14.82 -1.50 16.20
N SER A 435 -13.59 -1.95 16.45
CA SER A 435 -13.31 -3.35 16.82
C SER A 435 -13.67 -3.63 18.27
N LYS A 436 -13.43 -2.69 19.18
CA LYS A 436 -13.86 -2.73 20.57
C LYS A 436 -15.01 -1.77 20.78
N ASN A 437 -15.99 -2.15 21.57
CA ASN A 437 -17.21 -1.36 21.80
C ASN A 437 -17.90 -0.87 20.49
N PRO A 438 -18.15 -1.76 19.52
CA PRO A 438 -18.57 -1.35 18.18
C PRO A 438 -19.87 -0.55 18.20
N GLY A 439 -19.84 0.62 17.57
CA GLY A 439 -20.96 1.56 17.50
C GLY A 439 -21.25 2.33 18.79
N GLN A 440 -20.48 2.14 19.87
CA GLN A 440 -20.65 2.94 21.08
C GLN A 440 -19.83 4.24 20.97
N ILE A 441 -20.42 5.33 21.49
CA ILE A 441 -19.68 6.57 21.70
C ILE A 441 -18.73 6.34 22.89
N VAL A 442 -17.45 6.59 22.71
CA VAL A 442 -16.42 6.41 23.72
C VAL A 442 -15.76 7.75 24.04
N ASP A 443 -15.15 7.88 25.21
CA ASP A 443 -14.62 9.15 25.70
C ASP A 443 -13.24 9.49 25.15
N SER A 444 -12.54 8.53 24.53
CA SER A 444 -11.16 8.68 24.10
C SER A 444 -10.92 8.28 22.64
N GLU A 445 -10.07 9.04 21.96
CA GLU A 445 -9.53 8.71 20.64
C GLU A 445 -8.69 7.43 20.62
N ASN A 446 -8.22 6.98 21.81
CA ASN A 446 -7.51 5.71 21.97
C ASN A 446 -8.44 4.49 21.88
N GLU A 447 -9.76 4.69 21.97
CA GLU A 447 -10.77 3.63 21.98
C GLU A 447 -11.72 3.70 20.79
N GLY A 448 -11.75 4.83 20.05
CA GLY A 448 -12.66 5.04 18.92
C GLY A 448 -12.06 5.82 17.77
N ASN A 449 -12.76 5.77 16.66
CA ASN A 449 -12.48 6.57 15.47
C ASN A 449 -13.28 7.85 15.50
N TYR A 450 -12.84 8.88 14.78
CA TYR A 450 -13.46 10.19 14.79
C TYR A 450 -14.67 10.26 13.86
N LEU A 451 -15.80 10.74 14.36
CA LEU A 451 -16.85 11.38 13.57
C LEU A 451 -16.80 12.88 13.84
N VAL A 452 -16.48 13.65 12.81
CA VAL A 452 -16.31 15.10 12.87
C VAL A 452 -17.44 15.78 12.13
N LYS A 453 -18.08 16.79 12.77
CA LYS A 453 -18.89 17.80 12.10
C LYS A 453 -18.10 19.09 12.04
N ALA A 454 -17.84 19.59 10.85
CA ALA A 454 -17.22 20.87 10.62
C ALA A 454 -18.19 21.78 9.84
N ILE A 455 -18.15 23.07 10.14
CA ILE A 455 -19.01 24.08 9.52
C ILE A 455 -18.16 24.95 8.60
N LYS A 456 -18.63 25.19 7.38
CA LYS A 456 -18.01 26.19 6.51
C LYS A 456 -18.08 27.56 7.15
N THR A 457 -16.92 28.17 7.39
CA THR A 457 -16.83 29.52 7.94
C THR A 457 -17.33 30.57 6.94
N LYS A 458 -17.83 31.70 7.45
CA LYS A 458 -18.18 32.84 6.59
C LYS A 458 -16.90 33.43 6.00
N SER A 459 -16.95 33.76 4.72
CA SER A 459 -15.89 34.54 4.09
C SER A 459 -15.84 35.91 4.78
N SER A 460 -14.68 36.20 5.40
CA SER A 460 -14.44 37.49 6.06
C SER A 460 -14.31 38.63 5.04
#